data_e0e58281f294742779ab2e8ad8042f66
#
_entry.id   e0e58281f294742779ab2e8ad8042f66
#
_cell.length_a   1.000
_cell.length_b   1.000
_cell.length_c   1.000
_cell.angle_alpha   90.00
_cell.angle_beta   90.00
_cell.angle_gamma   90.00
#
_symmetry.space_group_name_H-M   'P 1'
#
loop_
_entity.id
_entity.type
_entity.pdbx_description
1 polymer ?
#
loop_
_entity_poly.entity_id
_entity_poly.type
_entity_poly.pdbx_seq_one_letter_code
_entity_poly.pdbx_strand_id
1 'polypeptide(L)'
;MILKCIFLALSASIDALGLGITYGIKKTKMSKAGNLIIFTTLFCLSGISIFIGHYISILFSPIFSALLGSALLILLGIYNMFKAQNNTTTTFDADCSNFIDAKEALILGLAVAVDASCVSLGSGMIGIGGLILPLLMAIFHTFFVNCGNIVATIITKKIIVSSKLLSSISGIILIFIGLVRLLT
;
A
#
# COMPACT_ATOMS: atom_id res chain seq x y z
N MET A 1 -1.66 -12.29 16.72
CA MET A 1 -1.61 -10.85 16.42
C MET A 1 -0.69 -10.54 15.23
N ILE A 2 0.59 -10.96 15.30
CA ILE A 2 1.60 -10.71 14.24
C ILE A 2 1.17 -11.25 12.87
N LEU A 3 0.59 -12.44 12.80
CA LEU A 3 0.12 -13.05 11.55
C LEU A 3 -0.92 -12.17 10.83
N LYS A 4 -1.86 -11.57 11.56
CA LYS A 4 -2.85 -10.65 11.00
C LYS A 4 -2.19 -9.38 10.43
N CYS A 5 -1.17 -8.85 11.11
CA CYS A 5 -0.40 -7.71 10.62
C CYS A 5 0.37 -8.04 9.35
N ILE A 6 0.98 -9.22 9.26
CA ILE A 6 1.70 -9.68 8.06
C ILE A 6 0.75 -9.79 6.87
N PHE A 7 -0.41 -10.46 7.05
CA PHE A 7 -1.40 -10.59 5.98
C PHE A 7 -1.93 -9.23 5.52
N LEU A 8 -2.21 -8.33 6.46
CA LEU A 8 -2.71 -6.99 6.16
C LEU A 8 -1.65 -6.16 5.41
N ALA A 9 -0.41 -6.17 5.90
CA ALA A 9 0.69 -5.46 5.27
C ALA A 9 1.02 -6.02 3.88
N LEU A 10 1.01 -7.34 3.73
CA LEU A 10 1.21 -8.01 2.45
C LEU A 10 0.11 -7.62 1.46
N SER A 11 -1.16 -7.69 1.88
CA SER A 11 -2.32 -7.32 1.06
C SER A 11 -2.24 -5.87 0.60
N ALA A 12 -1.96 -4.95 1.53
CA ALA A 12 -1.87 -3.53 1.22
C ALA A 12 -0.65 -3.16 0.36
N SER A 13 0.34 -4.05 0.26
CA SER A 13 1.58 -3.78 -0.48
C SER A 13 1.66 -4.47 -1.85
N ILE A 14 0.70 -5.35 -2.19
CA ILE A 14 0.69 -6.09 -3.46
C ILE A 14 0.61 -5.15 -4.67
N ASP A 15 -0.11 -4.05 -4.58
CA ASP A 15 -0.22 -3.03 -5.63
C ASP A 15 1.11 -2.33 -5.93
N ALA A 16 2.00 -2.24 -4.94
CA ALA A 16 3.35 -1.71 -5.11
C ALA A 16 4.20 -2.54 -6.10
N LEU A 17 3.91 -3.84 -6.22
CA LEU A 17 4.54 -4.69 -7.22
C LEU A 17 4.17 -4.23 -8.63
N GLY A 18 2.92 -3.81 -8.86
CA GLY A 18 2.47 -3.23 -10.13
C GLY A 18 3.21 -1.93 -10.49
N LEU A 19 3.44 -1.08 -9.50
CA LEU A 19 4.26 0.13 -9.67
C LEU A 19 5.71 -0.23 -10.04
N GLY A 20 6.32 -1.16 -9.30
CA GLY A 20 7.66 -1.65 -9.60
C GLY A 20 7.81 -2.19 -11.01
N ILE A 21 6.85 -2.98 -11.48
CA ILE A 21 6.82 -3.50 -12.85
C ILE A 21 6.71 -2.36 -13.86
N THR A 22 5.86 -1.37 -13.62
CA THR A 22 5.70 -0.20 -14.51
C THR A 22 7.00 0.56 -14.68
N TYR A 23 7.73 0.83 -13.60
CA TYR A 23 9.05 1.47 -13.64
C TYR A 23 10.11 0.61 -14.31
N GLY A 24 10.09 -0.70 -14.07
CA GLY A 24 10.99 -1.64 -14.71
C GLY A 24 10.81 -1.73 -16.24
N ILE A 25 9.56 -1.71 -16.73
CA ILE A 25 9.25 -1.66 -18.17
C ILE A 25 9.76 -0.37 -18.80
N LYS A 26 9.65 0.76 -18.09
CA LYS A 26 10.15 2.07 -18.54
C LYS A 26 11.67 2.23 -18.39
N LYS A 27 12.34 1.21 -17.85
CA LYS A 27 13.79 1.22 -17.53
C LYS A 27 14.17 2.32 -16.52
N THR A 28 13.21 2.84 -15.77
CA THR A 28 13.46 3.82 -14.72
C THR A 28 14.06 3.14 -13.50
N LYS A 29 15.21 3.61 -13.07
CA LYS A 29 15.92 3.06 -11.90
C LYS A 29 15.59 3.86 -10.65
N MET A 30 15.35 3.15 -9.57
CA MET A 30 15.15 3.76 -8.26
C MET A 30 16.49 3.94 -7.55
N SER A 31 16.79 5.17 -7.11
CA SER A 31 17.98 5.42 -6.32
C SER A 31 17.86 4.84 -4.91
N LYS A 32 18.98 4.53 -4.25
CA LYS A 32 18.98 4.10 -2.84
C LYS A 32 18.36 5.17 -1.93
N ALA A 33 18.62 6.45 -2.23
CA ALA A 33 18.00 7.56 -1.52
C ALA A 33 16.48 7.61 -1.76
N GLY A 34 16.02 7.38 -3.00
CA GLY A 34 14.60 7.30 -3.33
C GLY A 34 13.87 6.19 -2.56
N ASN A 35 14.46 5.00 -2.48
CA ASN A 35 13.91 3.90 -1.67
C ASN A 35 13.80 4.26 -0.18
N LEU A 36 14.82 4.96 0.37
CA LEU A 36 14.79 5.40 1.76
C LEU A 36 13.70 6.46 2.00
N ILE A 37 13.54 7.40 1.06
CA ILE A 37 12.50 8.42 1.13
C ILE A 37 11.11 7.79 1.12
N ILE A 38 10.85 6.85 0.21
CA ILE A 38 9.57 6.13 0.14
C ILE A 38 9.32 5.36 1.44
N PHE A 39 10.32 4.62 1.93
CA PHE A 39 10.21 3.89 3.18
C PHE A 39 9.87 4.78 4.37
N THR A 40 10.60 5.89 4.53
CA THR A 40 10.38 6.82 5.66
C THR A 40 9.03 7.51 5.55
N THR A 41 8.61 7.94 4.37
CA THR A 41 7.31 8.57 4.14
C THR A 41 6.17 7.61 4.46
N LEU A 42 6.25 6.37 3.97
CA LEU A 42 5.28 5.32 4.27
C LEU A 42 5.19 5.03 5.77
N PHE A 43 6.34 4.83 6.41
CA PHE A 43 6.40 4.52 7.84
C PHE A 43 5.82 5.66 8.69
N CYS A 44 6.18 6.91 8.39
CA CYS A 44 5.69 8.07 9.14
C CYS A 44 4.19 8.28 8.97
N LEU A 45 3.68 8.31 7.72
CA LEU A 45 2.26 8.57 7.49
C LEU A 45 1.38 7.43 8.02
N SER A 46 1.73 6.18 7.74
CA SER A 46 0.97 5.03 8.25
C SER A 46 1.07 4.90 9.76
N GLY A 47 2.23 5.27 10.36
CA GLY A 47 2.41 5.34 11.80
C GLY A 47 1.50 6.38 12.46
N ILE A 48 1.45 7.60 11.91
CA ILE A 48 0.53 8.64 12.38
C ILE A 48 -0.91 8.18 12.24
N SER A 49 -1.28 7.58 11.12
CA SER A 49 -2.64 7.12 10.85
C SER A 49 -3.10 6.03 11.82
N ILE A 50 -2.23 5.09 12.18
CA ILE A 50 -2.60 4.03 13.14
C ILE A 50 -2.84 4.60 14.55
N PHE A 51 -2.05 5.62 14.96
CA PHE A 51 -2.29 6.32 16.21
C PHE A 51 -3.63 7.07 16.19
N ILE A 52 -3.91 7.80 15.11
CA ILE A 52 -5.21 8.50 14.94
C ILE A 52 -6.36 7.47 15.01
N GLY A 53 -6.25 6.34 14.31
CA GLY A 53 -7.23 5.27 14.36
C GLY A 53 -7.45 4.72 15.76
N HIS A 54 -6.37 4.53 16.51
CA HIS A 54 -6.43 4.09 17.91
C HIS A 54 -7.12 5.14 18.80
N TYR A 55 -6.81 6.43 18.65
CA TYR A 55 -7.50 7.51 19.40
C TYR A 55 -8.99 7.55 19.08
N ILE A 56 -9.37 7.40 17.82
CA ILE A 56 -10.78 7.32 17.41
C ILE A 56 -11.46 6.13 18.11
N SER A 57 -10.77 4.99 18.23
CA SER A 57 -11.35 3.80 18.91
C SER A 57 -11.56 4.00 20.40
N ILE A 58 -10.86 4.92 21.04
CA ILE A 58 -11.04 5.26 22.46
C ILE A 58 -12.23 6.21 22.64
N LEU A 59 -12.44 7.13 21.69
CA LEU A 59 -13.53 8.11 21.74
C LEU A 59 -14.91 7.50 21.48
N PHE A 60 -14.97 6.43 20.72
CA PHE A 60 -16.19 5.74 20.34
C PHE A 60 -16.31 4.39 21.05
N SER A 61 -17.53 3.85 21.10
CA SER A 61 -17.72 2.48 21.63
C SER A 61 -16.92 1.47 20.79
N PRO A 62 -16.43 0.37 21.40
CA PRO A 62 -15.65 -0.65 20.68
C PRO A 62 -16.38 -1.20 19.44
N ILE A 63 -17.69 -1.37 19.52
CA ILE A 63 -18.53 -1.85 18.42
C ILE A 63 -18.55 -0.84 17.28
N PHE A 64 -18.74 0.44 17.58
CA PHE A 64 -18.80 1.49 16.57
C PHE A 64 -17.45 1.69 15.89
N SER A 65 -16.35 1.65 16.64
CA SER A 65 -14.99 1.73 16.09
C SER A 65 -14.64 0.54 15.19
N ALA A 66 -15.04 -0.67 15.59
CA ALA A 66 -14.86 -1.87 14.76
C ALA A 66 -15.66 -1.79 13.46
N LEU A 67 -16.91 -1.28 13.54
CA LEU A 67 -17.77 -1.09 12.37
C LEU A 67 -17.14 -0.08 11.39
N LEU A 68 -16.73 1.08 11.90
CA LEU A 68 -16.08 2.13 11.07
C LEU A 68 -14.80 1.63 10.43
N GLY A 69 -13.91 0.99 11.20
CA GLY A 69 -12.65 0.46 10.70
C GLY A 69 -12.86 -0.63 9.63
N SER A 70 -13.82 -1.53 9.86
CA SER A 70 -14.17 -2.57 8.88
C SER A 70 -14.79 -1.97 7.61
N ALA A 71 -15.67 -1.00 7.74
CA ALA A 71 -16.26 -0.28 6.61
C ALA A 71 -15.19 0.44 5.79
N LEU A 72 -14.20 1.04 6.43
CA LEU A 72 -13.07 1.70 5.78
C LEU A 72 -12.23 0.72 4.96
N LEU A 73 -11.91 -0.45 5.53
CA LEU A 73 -11.17 -1.51 4.82
C LEU A 73 -11.96 -2.05 3.62
N ILE A 74 -13.28 -2.24 3.76
CA ILE A 74 -14.15 -2.69 2.67
C ILE A 74 -14.22 -1.64 1.56
N LEU A 75 -14.43 -0.36 1.92
CA LEU A 75 -14.46 0.74 0.95
C LEU A 75 -13.15 0.87 0.18
N LEU A 76 -12.02 0.74 0.87
CA LEU A 76 -10.70 0.74 0.22
C LEU A 76 -10.51 -0.46 -0.71
N GLY A 77 -10.95 -1.64 -0.30
CA GLY A 77 -10.91 -2.82 -1.14
C GLY A 77 -11.73 -2.62 -2.42
N ILE A 78 -12.93 -2.07 -2.30
CA ILE A 78 -13.79 -1.71 -3.44
C ILE A 78 -13.13 -0.64 -4.31
N TYR A 79 -12.59 0.43 -3.71
CA TYR A 79 -11.89 1.48 -4.42
C TYR A 79 -10.70 0.95 -5.22
N ASN A 80 -9.88 0.07 -4.63
CA ASN A 80 -8.75 -0.56 -5.32
C ASN A 80 -9.19 -1.41 -6.50
N MET A 81 -10.33 -2.11 -6.40
CA MET A 81 -10.88 -2.86 -7.53
C MET A 81 -11.34 -1.94 -8.67
N PHE A 82 -11.99 -0.82 -8.37
CA PHE A 82 -12.40 0.16 -9.39
C PHE A 82 -11.21 0.90 -10.01
N LYS A 83 -10.22 1.30 -9.19
CA LYS A 83 -8.98 1.91 -9.66
C LYS A 83 -8.22 0.99 -10.64
N ALA A 84 -8.25 -0.31 -10.40
CA ALA A 84 -7.67 -1.31 -11.28
C ALA A 84 -8.27 -1.32 -12.70
N GLN A 85 -9.54 -0.97 -12.84
CA GLN A 85 -10.21 -0.94 -14.14
C GLN A 85 -9.83 0.28 -14.99
N ASN A 86 -9.53 1.42 -14.36
CA ASN A 86 -9.35 2.70 -15.04
C ASN A 86 -7.95 2.99 -15.59
N ASN A 87 -7.01 2.02 -15.57
CA ASN A 87 -5.68 2.08 -16.22
C ASN A 87 -4.85 3.35 -15.99
N THR A 88 -5.04 4.11 -14.94
CA THR A 88 -4.21 5.26 -14.63
C THR A 88 -2.88 4.81 -14.01
N THR A 89 -1.96 4.33 -14.84
CA THR A 89 -0.56 4.21 -14.45
C THR A 89 0.04 5.62 -14.43
N THR A 90 -0.09 6.31 -13.32
CA THR A 90 0.64 7.56 -13.10
C THR A 90 2.12 7.25 -12.99
N THR A 91 2.92 7.80 -13.90
CA THR A 91 4.37 7.71 -13.83
C THR A 91 4.89 9.02 -13.26
N PHE A 92 5.73 8.91 -12.25
CA PHE A 92 6.26 10.04 -11.49
C PHE A 92 7.67 10.47 -11.95
N ASP A 93 8.17 9.92 -13.06
CA ASP A 93 9.40 10.37 -13.75
C ASP A 93 9.00 11.55 -14.65
N ALA A 94 9.03 12.75 -14.07
CA ALA A 94 8.53 13.97 -14.72
C ALA A 94 9.54 14.55 -15.72
N ASP A 95 10.83 14.32 -15.52
CA ASP A 95 11.91 14.83 -16.35
C ASP A 95 12.42 13.83 -17.40
N CYS A 96 11.83 12.62 -17.43
CA CYS A 96 12.23 11.53 -18.32
C CYS A 96 13.73 11.17 -18.23
N SER A 97 14.32 11.34 -17.04
CA SER A 97 15.75 11.06 -16.79
C SER A 97 16.06 9.57 -16.71
N ASN A 98 15.04 8.71 -16.63
CA ASN A 98 15.12 7.29 -16.30
C ASN A 98 15.66 6.99 -14.89
N PHE A 99 15.73 8.01 -14.02
CA PHE A 99 16.04 7.89 -12.60
C PHE A 99 14.98 8.61 -11.78
N ILE A 100 14.53 8.00 -10.69
CA ILE A 100 13.64 8.68 -9.76
C ILE A 100 14.50 9.50 -8.79
N ASP A 101 14.40 10.80 -8.94
CA ASP A 101 15.04 11.77 -8.07
C ASP A 101 14.37 11.84 -6.68
N ALA A 102 15.02 12.51 -5.72
CA ALA A 102 14.52 12.61 -4.35
C ALA A 102 13.13 13.29 -4.28
N LYS A 103 12.86 14.30 -5.12
CA LYS A 103 11.57 14.99 -5.19
C LYS A 103 10.48 14.07 -5.75
N GLU A 104 10.78 13.36 -6.80
CA GLU A 104 9.87 12.40 -7.44
C GLU A 104 9.59 11.21 -6.51
N ALA A 105 10.63 10.73 -5.80
CA ALA A 105 10.50 9.70 -4.78
C ALA A 105 9.61 10.16 -3.61
N LEU A 106 9.66 11.42 -3.24
CA LEU A 106 8.78 11.98 -2.20
C LEU A 106 7.31 11.99 -2.67
N ILE A 107 7.06 12.48 -3.89
CA ILE A 107 5.71 12.53 -4.46
C ILE A 107 5.15 11.11 -4.61
N LEU A 108 5.95 10.18 -5.12
CA LEU A 108 5.59 8.77 -5.21
C LEU A 108 5.31 8.18 -3.83
N GLY A 109 6.22 8.43 -2.86
CA GLY A 109 6.06 7.98 -1.49
C GLY A 109 4.78 8.50 -0.84
N LEU A 110 4.45 9.79 -1.04
CA LEU A 110 3.20 10.37 -0.55
C LEU A 110 1.97 9.72 -1.20
N ALA A 111 1.98 9.55 -2.53
CA ALA A 111 0.86 8.94 -3.22
C ALA A 111 0.57 7.51 -2.74
N VAL A 112 1.61 6.72 -2.54
CA VAL A 112 1.49 5.33 -2.04
C VAL A 112 1.18 5.31 -0.53
N ALA A 113 1.72 6.29 0.23
CA ALA A 113 1.47 6.39 1.67
C ALA A 113 0.01 6.73 2.00
N VAL A 114 -0.74 7.39 1.10
CA VAL A 114 -2.17 7.64 1.30
C VAL A 114 -2.94 6.33 1.41
N ASP A 115 -2.72 5.37 0.50
CA ASP A 115 -3.37 4.06 0.54
C ASP A 115 -2.99 3.30 1.82
N ALA A 116 -1.70 3.26 2.16
CA ALA A 116 -1.20 2.63 3.39
C ALA A 116 -1.75 3.31 4.67
N SER A 117 -1.90 4.64 4.64
CA SER A 117 -2.46 5.41 5.76
C SER A 117 -3.92 5.06 6.03
N CYS A 118 -4.72 4.88 4.98
CA CYS A 118 -6.11 4.48 5.13
C CYS A 118 -6.26 3.07 5.73
N VAL A 119 -5.43 2.12 5.28
CA VAL A 119 -5.39 0.77 5.85
C VAL A 119 -4.93 0.81 7.31
N SER A 120 -3.91 1.61 7.62
CA SER A 120 -3.38 1.79 8.98
C SER A 120 -4.41 2.42 9.91
N LEU A 121 -5.16 3.41 9.43
CA LEU A 121 -6.23 4.06 10.19
C LEU A 121 -7.33 3.06 10.53
N GLY A 122 -7.84 2.31 9.54
CA GLY A 122 -8.84 1.27 9.75
C GLY A 122 -8.36 0.18 10.72
N SER A 123 -7.10 -0.27 10.60
CA SER A 123 -6.51 -1.26 11.51
C SER A 123 -6.35 -0.72 12.93
N GLY A 124 -5.97 0.55 13.08
CA GLY A 124 -5.87 1.23 14.38
C GLY A 124 -7.22 1.27 15.09
N MET A 125 -8.30 1.56 14.36
CA MET A 125 -9.67 1.55 14.91
C MET A 125 -10.11 0.17 15.37
N ILE A 126 -9.64 -0.88 14.72
CA ILE A 126 -9.95 -2.29 15.05
C ILE A 126 -9.02 -2.82 16.17
N GLY A 127 -7.99 -2.07 16.54
CA GLY A 127 -6.98 -2.49 17.53
C GLY A 127 -5.99 -3.53 16.99
N ILE A 128 -5.76 -3.54 15.67
CA ILE A 128 -4.80 -4.44 15.02
C ILE A 128 -3.49 -3.68 14.72
N GLY A 129 -2.36 -4.18 15.22
CA GLY A 129 -1.05 -3.93 14.64
C GLY A 129 -0.10 -3.04 15.43
N GLY A 130 -0.53 -2.00 16.10
CA GLY A 130 0.41 -1.05 16.72
C GLY A 130 1.49 -0.58 15.72
N LEU A 131 2.68 -0.24 16.18
CA LEU A 131 3.80 0.22 15.33
C LEU A 131 4.38 -0.87 14.39
N ILE A 132 4.06 -2.14 14.65
CA ILE A 132 4.55 -3.26 13.83
C ILE A 132 3.93 -3.21 12.42
N LEU A 133 2.67 -2.81 12.31
CA LEU A 133 1.97 -2.76 11.02
C LEU A 133 2.56 -1.72 10.06
N PRO A 134 2.77 -0.44 10.43
CA PRO A 134 3.43 0.54 9.59
C PRO A 134 4.83 0.12 9.15
N LEU A 135 5.60 -0.52 10.05
CA LEU A 135 6.93 -1.02 9.75
C LEU A 135 6.88 -2.12 8.68
N LEU A 136 6.01 -3.11 8.86
CA LEU A 136 5.83 -4.19 7.88
C LEU A 136 5.34 -3.66 6.53
N MET A 137 4.41 -2.70 6.53
CA MET A 137 3.94 -2.07 5.29
C MET A 137 5.07 -1.36 4.55
N ALA A 138 5.89 -0.57 5.25
CA ALA A 138 7.02 0.13 4.64
C ALA A 138 8.05 -0.86 4.06
N ILE A 139 8.34 -1.95 4.77
CA ILE A 139 9.25 -3.01 4.31
C ILE A 139 8.69 -3.70 3.07
N PHE A 140 7.45 -4.20 3.12
CA PHE A 140 6.86 -4.95 2.00
C PHE A 140 6.65 -4.06 0.78
N HIS A 141 6.21 -2.82 0.95
CA HIS A 141 6.08 -1.87 -0.16
C HIS A 141 7.41 -1.64 -0.88
N THR A 142 8.45 -1.28 -0.13
CA THR A 142 9.78 -1.05 -0.70
C THR A 142 10.32 -2.33 -1.35
N PHE A 143 10.11 -3.48 -0.74
CA PHE A 143 10.52 -4.77 -1.28
C PHE A 143 9.79 -5.07 -2.60
N PHE A 144 8.47 -4.93 -2.65
CA PHE A 144 7.68 -5.23 -3.85
C PHE A 144 7.95 -4.27 -5.01
N VAL A 145 8.16 -2.97 -4.74
CA VAL A 145 8.58 -2.02 -5.77
C VAL A 145 9.91 -2.45 -6.40
N ASN A 146 10.90 -2.80 -5.58
CA ASN A 146 12.20 -3.25 -6.09
C ASN A 146 12.11 -4.60 -6.81
N CYS A 147 11.39 -5.57 -6.26
CA CYS A 147 11.15 -6.86 -6.90
C CYS A 147 10.44 -6.69 -8.25
N GLY A 148 9.40 -5.85 -8.31
CA GLY A 148 8.68 -5.56 -9.54
C GLY A 148 9.58 -4.95 -10.61
N ASN A 149 10.46 -4.04 -10.23
CA ASN A 149 11.44 -3.42 -11.13
C ASN A 149 12.44 -4.47 -11.68
N ILE A 150 12.98 -5.33 -10.81
CA ILE A 150 13.90 -6.42 -11.22
C ILE A 150 13.19 -7.41 -12.15
N VAL A 151 12.00 -7.85 -11.78
CA VAL A 151 11.19 -8.79 -12.57
C VAL A 151 10.92 -8.23 -13.95
N ALA A 152 10.54 -6.95 -14.05
CA ALA A 152 10.28 -6.31 -15.34
C ALA A 152 11.55 -6.19 -16.20
N THR A 153 12.70 -5.91 -15.61
CA THR A 153 13.98 -5.84 -16.36
C THR A 153 14.42 -7.20 -16.90
N ILE A 154 14.09 -8.29 -16.21
CA ILE A 154 14.42 -9.66 -16.63
C ILE A 154 13.43 -10.16 -17.70
N ILE A 155 12.16 -9.80 -17.58
CA ILE A 155 11.07 -10.37 -18.37
C ILE A 155 10.77 -9.54 -19.64
N THR A 156 11.58 -8.59 -20.00
CA THR A 156 11.38 -7.54 -21.03
C THR A 156 10.73 -7.96 -22.38
N LYS A 157 10.19 -9.16 -22.55
CA LYS A 157 9.55 -9.57 -23.82
C LYS A 157 8.23 -10.34 -23.75
N LYS A 158 7.75 -10.90 -22.63
CA LYS A 158 6.62 -11.86 -22.74
C LYS A 158 5.49 -11.85 -21.71
N ILE A 159 5.60 -11.21 -20.56
CA ILE A 159 4.51 -11.28 -19.56
C ILE A 159 4.20 -9.88 -19.05
N ILE A 160 3.15 -9.29 -19.60
CA ILE A 160 2.49 -8.13 -19.01
C ILE A 160 1.68 -8.66 -17.83
N VAL A 161 2.30 -8.70 -16.64
CA VAL A 161 1.50 -8.88 -15.42
C VAL A 161 0.66 -7.62 -15.29
N SER A 162 -0.62 -7.77 -15.56
CA SER A 162 -1.54 -6.65 -15.55
C SER A 162 -1.60 -6.07 -14.12
N SER A 163 -1.27 -4.80 -13.96
CA SER A 163 -1.47 -4.07 -12.71
C SER A 163 -2.90 -4.19 -12.20
N LYS A 164 -3.87 -4.40 -13.11
CA LYS A 164 -5.27 -4.69 -12.81
C LYS A 164 -5.45 -5.92 -11.93
N LEU A 165 -4.78 -7.02 -12.24
CA LEU A 165 -4.88 -8.26 -11.46
C LEU A 165 -4.35 -8.07 -10.03
N LEU A 166 -3.21 -7.38 -9.89
CA LEU A 166 -2.59 -7.13 -8.59
C LEU A 166 -3.47 -6.27 -7.69
N SER A 167 -4.01 -5.16 -8.21
CA SER A 167 -4.92 -4.29 -7.46
C SER A 167 -6.25 -4.98 -7.14
N SER A 168 -6.76 -5.84 -8.02
CA SER A 168 -7.97 -6.62 -7.74
C SER A 168 -7.76 -7.64 -6.62
N ILE A 169 -6.62 -8.33 -6.61
CA ILE A 169 -6.27 -9.28 -5.55
C ILE A 169 -6.14 -8.56 -4.21
N SER A 170 -5.42 -7.43 -4.17
CA SER A 170 -5.30 -6.59 -2.97
C SER A 170 -6.68 -6.16 -2.46
N GLY A 171 -7.56 -5.67 -3.34
CA GLY A 171 -8.91 -5.27 -3.00
C GLY A 171 -9.74 -6.40 -2.38
N ILE A 172 -9.71 -7.59 -2.97
CA ILE A 172 -10.43 -8.77 -2.47
C ILE A 172 -9.96 -9.15 -1.06
N ILE A 173 -8.65 -9.15 -0.81
CA ILE A 173 -8.11 -9.50 0.51
C ILE A 173 -8.51 -8.46 1.56
N LEU A 174 -8.48 -7.16 1.23
CA LEU A 174 -8.92 -6.10 2.13
C LEU A 174 -10.41 -6.24 2.49
N ILE A 175 -11.27 -6.52 1.50
CA ILE A 175 -12.70 -6.78 1.72
C ILE A 175 -12.87 -7.99 2.63
N PHE A 176 -12.14 -9.07 2.37
CA PHE A 176 -12.22 -10.28 3.18
C PHE A 176 -11.85 -10.02 4.64
N ILE A 177 -10.75 -9.28 4.89
CA ILE A 177 -10.32 -8.91 6.25
C ILE A 177 -11.38 -8.04 6.94
N GLY A 178 -11.93 -7.05 6.22
CA GLY A 178 -13.01 -6.19 6.73
C GLY A 178 -14.27 -6.98 7.10
N LEU A 179 -14.70 -7.92 6.25
CA LEU A 179 -15.85 -8.78 6.50
C LEU A 179 -15.66 -9.74 7.69
N VAL A 180 -14.51 -10.40 7.77
CA VAL A 180 -14.18 -11.28 8.90
C VAL A 180 -14.25 -10.51 10.22
N ARG A 181 -13.81 -9.26 10.24
CA ARG A 181 -13.83 -8.44 11.45
C ARG A 181 -15.24 -7.96 11.80
N LEU A 182 -16.10 -7.79 10.82
CA LEU A 182 -17.49 -7.36 11.03
C LEU A 182 -18.34 -8.50 11.63
N LEU A 183 -17.92 -9.74 11.41
CA LEU A 183 -18.61 -10.96 11.89
C LEU A 183 -18.05 -11.48 13.23
N THR A 184 -16.87 -11.00 13.67
CA THR A 184 -16.23 -11.38 14.94
C THR A 184 -16.16 -10.22 15.91
#